data_6d8014f0315cc34a5e8df5492f55b9ac
#
_entry.id   6d8014f0315cc34a5e8df5492f55b9ac
#
_cell.length_a   1.000
_cell.length_b   1.000
_cell.length_c   1.000
_cell.angle_alpha   90.00
_cell.angle_beta   90.00
_cell.angle_gamma   90.00
#
_symmetry.space_group_name_H-M   'P 1'
#
loop_
_entity.id
_entity.type
_entity.pdbx_description
1 polymer ?
#
loop_
_entity_poly.entity_id
_entity_poly.type
_entity_poly.pdbx_seq_one_letter_code
_entity_poly.pdbx_strand_id
1 'polypeptide(L)'
;YNKAVEQGLTEQKEPFGNVFTGISRTRKRSIEKADINKLRAVQVKPGSFMQLVRDVFLFCFYACGMPFVDVAFLKKSQIKGGMLVYHRRKTDQVVQIKLEPCMQEIINRYRSDGSDYVFPFLTSQDEDTAYREYKRKFSYYNKTLKTLGKLAGVDKPLSSYVARHTWATLAFMSSVDMSVIAQALGHTDVKTTRIYVEDIGNGKQNSANKKLLDEVL
;
A
#
# COMPACT_ATOMS: atom_id res chain seq x y z
N TYR A 1 2.55 24.47 19.24
CA TYR A 1 2.24 24.93 20.58
C TYR A 1 3.53 25.10 21.40
N ASN A 2 4.33 24.02 21.60
CA ASN A 2 5.57 24.12 22.44
C ASN A 2 6.53 25.21 21.98
N LYS A 3 6.76 25.36 20.65
CA LYS A 3 7.56 26.49 20.13
C LYS A 3 6.99 27.85 20.46
N ALA A 4 5.66 27.99 20.50
CA ALA A 4 5.03 29.25 20.87
C ALA A 4 5.18 29.56 22.37
N VAL A 5 5.18 28.53 23.22
CA VAL A 5 5.48 28.65 24.65
C VAL A 5 6.95 29.04 24.86
N GLU A 6 7.90 28.36 24.19
CA GLU A 6 9.32 28.64 24.22
C GLU A 6 9.65 30.09 23.78
N GLN A 7 8.88 30.60 22.82
CA GLN A 7 9.00 31.97 22.30
C GLN A 7 8.23 33.02 23.13
N GLY A 8 7.61 32.64 24.24
CA GLY A 8 6.82 33.53 25.09
C GLY A 8 5.54 34.05 24.46
N LEU A 9 5.07 33.47 23.36
CA LEU A 9 3.85 33.88 22.66
C LEU A 9 2.56 33.39 23.33
N THR A 10 2.66 32.41 24.21
CA THR A 10 1.54 31.85 24.99
C THR A 10 2.06 31.15 26.24
N GLU A 11 1.20 31.06 27.28
CA GLU A 11 1.51 30.31 28.49
C GLU A 11 1.31 28.81 28.28
N GLN A 12 2.02 27.98 29.08
CA GLN A 12 1.82 26.54 29.09
C GLN A 12 0.45 26.16 29.69
N LYS A 13 -0.45 25.64 28.89
CA LYS A 13 -1.81 25.25 29.29
C LYS A 13 -2.07 23.76 29.17
N GLU A 14 -1.04 22.94 28.84
CA GLU A 14 -1.15 21.50 28.63
C GLU A 14 -2.41 21.06 27.84
N PRO A 15 -2.67 21.65 26.65
CA PRO A 15 -3.93 21.46 25.92
C PRO A 15 -4.23 20.00 25.54
N PHE A 16 -3.24 19.13 25.66
CA PHE A 16 -3.35 17.69 25.36
C PHE A 16 -3.23 16.81 26.62
N GLY A 17 -3.23 17.38 27.84
CA GLY A 17 -3.05 16.61 29.06
C GLY A 17 -4.11 15.52 29.29
N ASN A 18 -5.32 15.74 28.79
CA ASN A 18 -6.43 14.75 28.86
C ASN A 18 -6.71 14.05 27.53
N VAL A 19 -5.83 14.19 26.54
CA VAL A 19 -5.98 13.54 25.22
C VAL A 19 -5.07 12.33 25.15
N PHE A 20 -5.62 11.18 24.76
CA PHE A 20 -4.84 9.99 24.52
C PHE A 20 -3.87 10.22 23.34
N THR A 21 -2.57 10.31 23.62
CA THR A 21 -1.51 10.52 22.63
C THR A 21 -0.78 9.22 22.25
N GLY A 22 -1.25 8.08 22.79
CA GLY A 22 -0.66 6.76 22.51
C GLY A 22 -1.10 6.17 21.17
N ILE A 23 -0.50 5.04 20.83
CA ILE A 23 -0.85 4.27 19.62
C ILE A 23 -1.99 3.31 20.00
N SER A 24 -3.18 3.53 19.43
CA SER A 24 -4.29 2.56 19.56
C SER A 24 -4.08 1.38 18.63
N ARG A 25 -4.44 0.16 19.09
CA ARG A 25 -4.42 -1.03 18.22
C ARG A 25 -5.37 -0.83 17.04
N THR A 26 -4.85 -0.90 15.83
CA THR A 26 -5.65 -0.82 14.61
C THR A 26 -6.11 -2.22 14.19
N ARG A 27 -7.36 -2.34 13.70
CA ARG A 27 -7.87 -3.62 13.15
C ARG A 27 -6.98 -4.11 12.01
N LYS A 28 -6.74 -5.44 11.96
CA LYS A 28 -6.10 -6.10 10.81
C LYS A 28 -6.82 -5.75 9.51
N ARG A 29 -6.11 -5.07 8.62
CA ARG A 29 -6.63 -4.68 7.30
C ARG A 29 -6.21 -5.64 6.19
N SER A 30 -5.29 -6.58 6.45
CA SER A 30 -4.87 -7.57 5.48
C SER A 30 -6.00 -8.55 5.15
N ILE A 31 -6.04 -8.98 3.90
CA ILE A 31 -6.87 -10.06 3.39
C ILE A 31 -6.00 -11.29 3.13
N GLU A 32 -6.62 -12.42 2.83
CA GLU A 32 -5.92 -13.68 2.61
C GLU A 32 -5.40 -13.81 1.17
N LYS A 33 -4.48 -14.74 0.94
CA LYS A 33 -3.99 -15.09 -0.41
C LYS A 33 -5.14 -15.53 -1.32
N ALA A 34 -6.11 -16.25 -0.78
CA ALA A 34 -7.32 -16.67 -1.51
C ALA A 34 -8.13 -15.47 -2.02
N ASP A 35 -8.24 -14.40 -1.22
CA ASP A 35 -8.97 -13.19 -1.60
C ASP A 35 -8.26 -12.41 -2.73
N ILE A 36 -6.92 -12.38 -2.75
CA ILE A 36 -6.17 -11.85 -3.90
C ILE A 36 -6.50 -12.63 -5.17
N ASN A 37 -6.61 -13.97 -5.09
CA ASN A 37 -6.98 -14.79 -6.23
C ASN A 37 -8.43 -14.53 -6.68
N LYS A 38 -9.39 -14.35 -5.75
CA LYS A 38 -10.77 -13.95 -6.08
C LYS A 38 -10.79 -12.61 -6.81
N LEU A 39 -10.06 -11.60 -6.32
CA LEU A 39 -9.96 -10.29 -6.96
C LEU A 39 -9.33 -10.37 -8.36
N ARG A 40 -8.35 -11.24 -8.56
CA ARG A 40 -7.75 -11.47 -9.88
C ARG A 40 -8.73 -12.12 -10.85
N ALA A 41 -9.56 -13.05 -10.39
CA ALA A 41 -10.49 -13.82 -11.19
C ALA A 41 -11.82 -13.11 -11.44
N VAL A 42 -12.20 -12.09 -10.64
CA VAL A 42 -13.49 -11.43 -10.75
C VAL A 42 -13.69 -10.80 -12.12
N GLN A 43 -14.82 -11.12 -12.75
CA GLN A 43 -15.17 -10.58 -14.06
C GLN A 43 -15.72 -9.17 -13.89
N VAL A 44 -15.14 -8.22 -14.61
CA VAL A 44 -15.58 -6.83 -14.68
C VAL A 44 -15.61 -6.36 -16.13
N LYS A 45 -16.48 -5.41 -16.42
CA LYS A 45 -16.61 -4.89 -17.78
C LYS A 45 -15.28 -4.34 -18.30
N PRO A 46 -14.77 -4.82 -19.44
CA PRO A 46 -13.55 -4.28 -20.05
C PRO A 46 -13.63 -2.77 -20.29
N GLY A 47 -12.52 -2.06 -20.06
CA GLY A 47 -12.43 -0.60 -20.21
C GLY A 47 -13.15 0.19 -19.12
N SER A 48 -13.82 -0.46 -18.16
CA SER A 48 -14.52 0.24 -17.08
C SER A 48 -13.56 0.77 -16.00
N PHE A 49 -14.01 1.78 -15.26
CA PHE A 49 -13.27 2.27 -14.09
C PHE A 49 -13.10 1.17 -13.02
N MET A 50 -14.03 0.22 -12.91
CA MET A 50 -13.91 -0.92 -12.00
C MET A 50 -12.75 -1.85 -12.40
N GLN A 51 -12.52 -2.05 -13.70
CA GLN A 51 -11.35 -2.78 -14.19
C GLN A 51 -10.07 -2.06 -13.79
N LEU A 52 -9.98 -0.74 -14.01
CA LEU A 52 -8.83 0.07 -13.61
C LEU A 52 -8.57 -0.06 -12.10
N VAL A 53 -9.61 0.02 -11.27
CA VAL A 53 -9.51 -0.09 -9.81
C VAL A 53 -9.00 -1.47 -9.38
N ARG A 54 -9.52 -2.55 -9.99
CA ARG A 54 -9.06 -3.93 -9.76
C ARG A 54 -7.57 -4.07 -10.11
N ASP A 55 -7.23 -3.68 -11.31
CA ASP A 55 -5.88 -3.85 -11.85
C ASP A 55 -4.85 -3.02 -11.06
N VAL A 56 -5.20 -1.79 -10.68
CA VAL A 56 -4.33 -0.95 -9.86
C VAL A 56 -4.21 -1.46 -8.43
N PHE A 57 -5.27 -2.03 -7.84
CA PHE A 57 -5.17 -2.70 -6.53
C PHE A 57 -4.20 -3.88 -6.57
N LEU A 58 -4.31 -4.72 -7.62
CA LEU A 58 -3.38 -5.83 -7.84
C LEU A 58 -1.97 -5.35 -8.12
N PHE A 59 -1.80 -4.30 -8.92
CA PHE A 59 -0.50 -3.67 -9.16
C PHE A 59 0.13 -3.16 -7.86
N CYS A 60 -0.64 -2.46 -7.00
CA CYS A 60 -0.16 -2.06 -5.68
C CYS A 60 0.36 -3.24 -4.86
N PHE A 61 -0.37 -4.36 -4.90
CA PHE A 61 0.03 -5.57 -4.20
C PHE A 61 1.31 -6.17 -4.81
N TYR A 62 1.40 -6.33 -6.14
CA TYR A 62 2.57 -6.87 -6.83
C TYR A 62 3.80 -5.97 -6.70
N ALA A 63 3.61 -4.66 -6.61
CA ALA A 63 4.65 -3.67 -6.39
C ALA A 63 4.99 -3.49 -4.89
N CYS A 64 5.12 -4.60 -4.16
CA CYS A 64 5.52 -4.64 -2.75
C CYS A 64 4.65 -3.75 -1.84
N GLY A 65 3.35 -3.66 -2.12
CA GLY A 65 2.44 -2.81 -1.36
C GLY A 65 2.62 -1.31 -1.65
N MET A 66 2.95 -0.94 -2.88
CA MET A 66 3.06 0.46 -3.30
C MET A 66 1.79 1.24 -2.93
N PRO A 67 1.88 2.39 -2.26
CA PRO A 67 0.71 3.18 -1.90
C PRO A 67 -0.01 3.74 -3.12
N PHE A 68 -1.34 3.86 -3.06
CA PHE A 68 -2.12 4.41 -4.17
C PHE A 68 -1.68 5.82 -4.59
N VAL A 69 -1.24 6.66 -3.64
CA VAL A 69 -0.72 7.98 -3.99
C VAL A 69 0.50 7.89 -4.90
N ASP A 70 1.43 6.98 -4.62
CA ASP A 70 2.63 6.80 -5.43
C ASP A 70 2.27 6.22 -6.81
N VAL A 71 1.28 5.29 -6.88
CA VAL A 71 0.77 4.75 -8.15
C VAL A 71 0.04 5.81 -8.97
N ALA A 72 -0.76 6.67 -8.35
CA ALA A 72 -1.50 7.71 -9.06
C ALA A 72 -0.57 8.73 -9.74
N PHE A 73 0.56 9.04 -9.11
CA PHE A 73 1.58 9.96 -9.63
C PHE A 73 2.71 9.26 -10.39
N LEU A 74 2.63 7.94 -10.59
CA LEU A 74 3.68 7.18 -11.25
C LEU A 74 3.84 7.61 -12.72
N LYS A 75 5.04 8.07 -13.08
CA LYS A 75 5.39 8.48 -14.43
C LYS A 75 6.07 7.34 -15.20
N LYS A 76 5.88 7.29 -16.50
CA LYS A 76 6.51 6.32 -17.40
C LYS A 76 8.04 6.40 -17.36
N SER A 77 8.60 7.61 -17.15
CA SER A 77 10.05 7.83 -17.01
C SER A 77 10.67 7.11 -15.81
N GLN A 78 9.86 6.71 -14.82
CA GLN A 78 10.29 5.95 -13.64
C GLN A 78 10.37 4.43 -13.89
N ILE A 79 10.06 4.00 -15.12
CA ILE A 79 10.14 2.61 -15.56
C ILE A 79 11.23 2.52 -16.63
N LYS A 80 12.36 1.88 -16.30
CA LYS A 80 13.51 1.72 -17.21
C LYS A 80 14.17 0.36 -16.99
N GLY A 81 14.55 -0.30 -18.08
CA GLY A 81 15.33 -1.55 -18.01
C GLY A 81 14.65 -2.66 -17.18
N GLY A 82 13.32 -2.75 -17.19
CA GLY A 82 12.61 -3.74 -16.40
C GLY A 82 12.52 -3.43 -14.89
N MET A 83 12.95 -2.22 -14.50
CA MET A 83 12.89 -1.75 -13.13
C MET A 83 11.91 -0.58 -12.99
N LEU A 84 11.16 -0.57 -11.89
CA LEU A 84 10.38 0.55 -11.40
C LEU A 84 11.18 1.24 -10.29
N VAL A 85 11.56 2.50 -10.49
CA VAL A 85 12.33 3.29 -9.52
C VAL A 85 11.59 4.59 -9.22
N TYR A 86 11.17 4.79 -7.99
CA TYR A 86 10.41 5.97 -7.61
C TYR A 86 10.76 6.46 -6.20
N HIS A 87 10.52 7.73 -5.95
CA HIS A 87 10.56 8.33 -4.61
C HIS A 87 9.18 8.26 -3.99
N ARG A 88 9.09 7.74 -2.77
CA ARG A 88 7.84 7.75 -2.02
C ARG A 88 7.41 9.16 -1.68
N ARG A 89 6.21 9.56 -2.11
CA ARG A 89 5.70 10.92 -1.86
C ARG A 89 5.58 11.32 -0.39
N LYS A 90 5.44 10.36 0.52
CA LYS A 90 5.33 10.63 1.96
C LYS A 90 6.68 10.80 2.67
N THR A 91 7.71 10.09 2.25
CA THR A 91 8.96 9.94 3.01
C THR A 91 10.20 10.22 2.20
N ASP A 92 10.04 10.51 0.91
CA ASP A 92 11.10 10.72 -0.09
C ASP A 92 12.11 9.56 -0.22
N GLN A 93 11.79 8.40 0.35
CA GLN A 93 12.62 7.21 0.23
C GLN A 93 12.57 6.66 -1.19
N VAL A 94 13.74 6.34 -1.74
CA VAL A 94 13.85 5.65 -3.03
C VAL A 94 13.43 4.21 -2.87
N VAL A 95 12.51 3.76 -3.71
CA VAL A 95 12.09 2.36 -3.80
C VAL A 95 12.36 1.86 -5.20
N GLN A 96 12.99 0.69 -5.28
CA GLN A 96 13.33 0.01 -6.53
C GLN A 96 12.66 -1.36 -6.54
N ILE A 97 11.92 -1.64 -7.60
CA ILE A 97 11.16 -2.89 -7.75
C ILE A 97 11.40 -3.44 -9.15
N LYS A 98 11.78 -4.71 -9.25
CA LYS A 98 11.82 -5.40 -10.52
C LYS A 98 10.38 -5.58 -11.04
N LEU A 99 10.16 -5.25 -12.29
CA LEU A 99 8.87 -5.45 -12.93
C LEU A 99 8.69 -6.92 -13.29
N GLU A 100 7.73 -7.56 -12.63
CA GLU A 100 7.32 -8.91 -12.97
C GLU A 100 6.30 -8.91 -14.14
N PRO A 101 6.16 -10.00 -14.91
CA PRO A 101 5.25 -10.06 -16.06
C PRO A 101 3.82 -9.62 -15.76
N CYS A 102 3.27 -9.99 -14.60
CA CYS A 102 1.92 -9.60 -14.18
C CYS A 102 1.77 -8.08 -13.99
N MET A 103 2.84 -7.40 -13.57
CA MET A 103 2.86 -5.92 -13.46
C MET A 103 2.94 -5.28 -14.85
N GLN A 104 3.77 -5.85 -15.73
CA GLN A 104 3.95 -5.35 -17.09
C GLN A 104 2.67 -5.47 -17.91
N GLU A 105 1.91 -6.56 -17.76
CA GLU A 105 0.59 -6.75 -18.39
C GLU A 105 -0.38 -5.63 -17.97
N ILE A 106 -0.41 -5.29 -16.68
CA ILE A 106 -1.27 -4.21 -16.19
C ILE A 106 -0.82 -2.86 -16.77
N ILE A 107 0.48 -2.55 -16.76
CA ILE A 107 1.01 -1.30 -17.33
C ILE A 107 0.64 -1.19 -18.81
N ASN A 108 0.85 -2.24 -19.59
CA ASN A 108 0.58 -2.25 -21.03
C ASN A 108 -0.90 -2.01 -21.34
N ARG A 109 -1.82 -2.48 -20.49
CA ARG A 109 -3.27 -2.28 -20.66
C ARG A 109 -3.68 -0.81 -20.58
N TYR A 110 -2.95 0.01 -19.82
CA TYR A 110 -3.26 1.43 -19.60
C TYR A 110 -2.28 2.36 -20.30
N ARG A 111 -1.39 1.82 -21.14
CA ARG A 111 -0.45 2.62 -21.92
C ARG A 111 -1.19 3.57 -22.85
N SER A 112 -0.86 4.86 -22.79
CA SER A 112 -1.42 5.92 -23.62
C SER A 112 -0.31 6.91 -23.97
N ASP A 113 -0.17 7.25 -25.23
CA ASP A 113 0.89 8.18 -25.68
C ASP A 113 0.58 9.65 -25.30
N GLY A 114 -0.64 9.96 -24.96
CA GLY A 114 -1.08 11.31 -24.56
C GLY A 114 -0.87 11.68 -23.10
N SER A 115 -0.22 10.84 -22.28
CA SER A 115 0.01 11.10 -20.87
C SER A 115 1.38 10.62 -20.41
N ASP A 116 2.05 11.39 -19.54
CA ASP A 116 3.29 10.97 -18.88
C ASP A 116 3.04 9.96 -17.75
N TYR A 117 1.82 9.91 -17.22
CA TYR A 117 1.46 8.98 -16.16
C TYR A 117 1.25 7.56 -16.69
N VAL A 118 1.59 6.57 -15.87
CA VAL A 118 1.38 5.15 -16.18
C VAL A 118 -0.11 4.79 -16.15
N PHE A 119 -0.86 5.34 -15.20
CA PHE A 119 -2.28 5.08 -15.01
C PHE A 119 -3.12 6.35 -15.21
N PRO A 120 -4.33 6.26 -15.76
CA PRO A 120 -5.15 7.40 -16.14
C PRO A 120 -5.92 8.02 -14.96
N PHE A 121 -5.23 8.29 -13.85
CA PHE A 121 -5.81 8.99 -12.71
C PHE A 121 -5.62 10.50 -12.79
N LEU A 122 -4.50 10.94 -13.34
CA LEU A 122 -4.09 12.33 -13.42
C LEU A 122 -3.91 12.73 -14.88
N THR A 123 -4.23 13.99 -15.17
CA THR A 123 -4.08 14.60 -16.51
C THR A 123 -3.17 15.81 -16.49
N SER A 124 -3.14 16.55 -15.39
CA SER A 124 -2.33 17.77 -15.25
C SER A 124 -0.90 17.47 -14.87
N GLN A 125 0.04 18.25 -15.42
CA GLN A 125 1.44 18.27 -15.00
C GLN A 125 1.69 19.29 -13.87
N ASP A 126 0.76 20.22 -13.66
CA ASP A 126 0.80 21.15 -12.53
C ASP A 126 0.50 20.41 -11.23
N GLU A 127 1.41 20.54 -10.25
CA GLU A 127 1.38 19.75 -9.01
C GLU A 127 0.10 19.99 -8.19
N ASP A 128 -0.35 21.24 -8.07
CA ASP A 128 -1.53 21.58 -7.28
C ASP A 128 -2.82 21.06 -7.92
N THR A 129 -2.91 21.15 -9.25
CA THR A 129 -4.04 20.62 -10.01
C THR A 129 -4.06 19.10 -9.98
N ALA A 130 -2.90 18.44 -10.21
CA ALA A 130 -2.75 17.00 -10.11
C ALA A 130 -3.11 16.49 -8.70
N TYR A 131 -2.75 17.22 -7.65
CA TYR A 131 -3.10 16.86 -6.28
C TYR A 131 -4.62 16.98 -6.01
N ARG A 132 -5.29 17.98 -6.58
CA ARG A 132 -6.76 18.10 -6.53
C ARG A 132 -7.45 16.96 -7.28
N GLU A 133 -6.95 16.60 -8.47
CA GLU A 133 -7.41 15.43 -9.23
C GLU A 133 -7.24 14.15 -8.42
N TYR A 134 -6.05 13.96 -7.83
CA TYR A 134 -5.76 12.81 -6.96
C TYR A 134 -6.76 12.68 -5.81
N LYS A 135 -7.01 13.74 -5.03
CA LYS A 135 -7.95 13.70 -3.91
C LYS A 135 -9.34 13.21 -4.34
N ARG A 136 -9.85 13.75 -5.45
CA ARG A 136 -11.15 13.37 -6.02
C ARG A 136 -11.15 11.90 -6.46
N LYS A 137 -10.12 11.48 -7.19
CA LYS A 137 -9.96 10.09 -7.66
C LYS A 137 -9.75 9.12 -6.52
N PHE A 138 -9.02 9.49 -5.49
CA PHE A 138 -8.78 8.66 -4.30
C PHE A 138 -10.09 8.29 -3.58
N SER A 139 -10.99 9.26 -3.38
CA SER A 139 -12.29 8.99 -2.79
C SER A 139 -13.10 7.99 -3.62
N TYR A 140 -13.16 8.22 -4.93
CA TYR A 140 -13.90 7.35 -5.85
C TYR A 140 -13.26 5.95 -5.98
N TYR A 141 -11.93 5.88 -6.01
CA TYR A 141 -11.16 4.63 -5.98
C TYR A 141 -11.54 3.77 -4.76
N ASN A 142 -11.51 4.35 -3.56
CA ASN A 142 -11.87 3.62 -2.35
C ASN A 142 -13.34 3.19 -2.30
N LYS A 143 -14.26 4.00 -2.82
CA LYS A 143 -15.67 3.62 -2.96
C LYS A 143 -15.83 2.42 -3.90
N THR A 144 -15.16 2.45 -5.05
CA THR A 144 -15.20 1.37 -6.04
C THR A 144 -14.54 0.11 -5.53
N LEU A 145 -13.44 0.20 -4.74
CA LEU A 145 -12.81 -0.95 -4.09
C LEU A 145 -13.76 -1.70 -3.16
N LYS A 146 -14.59 -0.99 -2.39
CA LYS A 146 -15.60 -1.63 -1.53
C LYS A 146 -16.61 -2.43 -2.35
N THR A 147 -17.06 -1.87 -3.48
CA THR A 147 -17.98 -2.57 -4.40
C THR A 147 -17.31 -3.78 -5.05
N LEU A 148 -16.07 -3.62 -5.51
CA LEU A 148 -15.27 -4.69 -6.09
C LEU A 148 -15.05 -5.84 -5.10
N GLY A 149 -14.74 -5.54 -3.83
CA GLY A 149 -14.56 -6.55 -2.79
C GLY A 149 -15.83 -7.39 -2.58
N LYS A 150 -16.99 -6.73 -2.53
CA LYS A 150 -18.29 -7.43 -2.43
C LYS A 150 -18.55 -8.31 -3.66
N LEU A 151 -18.28 -7.80 -4.86
CA LEU A 151 -18.45 -8.55 -6.11
C LEU A 151 -17.53 -9.78 -6.17
N ALA A 152 -16.33 -9.66 -5.65
CA ALA A 152 -15.35 -10.75 -5.58
C ALA A 152 -15.59 -11.74 -4.42
N GLY A 153 -16.57 -11.50 -3.55
CA GLY A 153 -16.81 -12.33 -2.37
C GLY A 153 -15.69 -12.23 -1.33
N VAL A 154 -15.15 -11.03 -1.13
CA VAL A 154 -14.17 -10.73 -0.08
C VAL A 154 -14.91 -10.17 1.13
N ASP A 155 -14.81 -10.85 2.28
CA ASP A 155 -15.57 -10.49 3.48
C ASP A 155 -15.13 -9.17 4.09
N LYS A 156 -13.82 -8.88 4.04
CA LYS A 156 -13.28 -7.63 4.60
C LYS A 156 -13.44 -6.46 3.62
N PRO A 157 -13.85 -5.28 4.10
CA PRO A 157 -13.98 -4.11 3.25
C PRO A 157 -12.62 -3.69 2.68
N LEU A 158 -12.53 -3.59 1.35
CA LEU A 158 -11.31 -3.16 0.68
C LEU A 158 -11.12 -1.64 0.78
N SER A 159 -9.86 -1.24 0.89
CA SER A 159 -9.39 0.13 0.74
C SER A 159 -8.01 0.12 0.07
N SER A 160 -7.55 1.29 -0.38
CA SER A 160 -6.23 1.45 -1.00
C SER A 160 -5.08 0.91 -0.14
N TYR A 161 -5.22 0.92 1.18
CA TYR A 161 -4.20 0.45 2.11
C TYR A 161 -4.19 -1.08 2.28
N VAL A 162 -5.28 -1.77 1.94
CA VAL A 162 -5.39 -3.24 2.09
C VAL A 162 -4.33 -3.97 1.28
N ALA A 163 -4.04 -3.54 0.05
CA ALA A 163 -2.99 -4.15 -0.77
C ALA A 163 -1.64 -4.16 -0.06
N ARG A 164 -1.27 -3.02 0.55
CA ARG A 164 -0.01 -2.87 1.30
C ARG A 164 0.02 -3.71 2.58
N HIS A 165 -1.05 -3.69 3.37
CA HIS A 165 -1.15 -4.53 4.56
C HIS A 165 -1.07 -6.02 4.20
N THR A 166 -1.75 -6.42 3.13
CA THR A 166 -1.76 -7.81 2.67
C THR A 166 -0.38 -8.27 2.22
N TRP A 167 0.32 -7.46 1.41
CA TRP A 167 1.66 -7.79 0.97
C TRP A 167 2.61 -7.95 2.16
N ALA A 168 2.64 -6.98 3.07
CA ALA A 168 3.51 -7.03 4.26
C ALA A 168 3.22 -8.26 5.14
N THR A 169 1.92 -8.55 5.36
CA THR A 169 1.48 -9.72 6.13
C THR A 169 1.92 -11.03 5.48
N LEU A 170 1.68 -11.19 4.17
CA LEU A 170 2.03 -12.41 3.44
C LEU A 170 3.54 -12.57 3.32
N ALA A 171 4.32 -11.51 3.08
CA ALA A 171 5.78 -11.54 3.08
C ALA A 171 6.32 -12.03 4.43
N PHE A 172 5.80 -11.48 5.53
CA PHE A 172 6.16 -11.92 6.86
C PHE A 172 5.79 -13.39 7.13
N MET A 173 4.60 -13.83 6.70
CA MET A 173 4.18 -15.24 6.81
C MET A 173 5.05 -16.17 5.98
N SER A 174 5.59 -15.69 4.87
CA SER A 174 6.55 -16.41 4.03
C SER A 174 7.99 -16.33 4.53
N SER A 175 8.19 -15.90 5.78
CA SER A 175 9.49 -15.81 6.46
C SER A 175 10.50 -14.86 5.80
N VAL A 176 10.01 -13.85 5.07
CA VAL A 176 10.86 -12.74 4.62
C VAL A 176 11.30 -11.92 5.83
N ASP A 177 12.59 -11.58 5.87
CA ASP A 177 13.14 -10.78 6.96
C ASP A 177 12.44 -9.42 7.10
N MET A 178 12.27 -8.98 8.35
CA MET A 178 11.56 -7.73 8.67
C MET A 178 12.25 -6.49 8.10
N SER A 179 13.57 -6.50 8.01
CA SER A 179 14.37 -5.42 7.42
C SER A 179 14.14 -5.33 5.92
N VAL A 180 14.04 -6.47 5.23
CA VAL A 180 13.71 -6.54 3.80
C VAL A 180 12.29 -6.04 3.54
N ILE A 181 11.32 -6.45 4.39
CA ILE A 181 9.94 -5.94 4.30
C ILE A 181 9.92 -4.43 4.51
N ALA A 182 10.64 -3.90 5.52
CA ALA A 182 10.71 -2.47 5.77
C ALA A 182 11.29 -1.70 4.59
N GLN A 183 12.39 -2.19 4.02
CA GLN A 183 13.02 -1.61 2.84
C GLN A 183 12.08 -1.60 1.63
N ALA A 184 11.44 -2.73 1.32
CA ALA A 184 10.48 -2.85 0.22
C ALA A 184 9.26 -1.93 0.39
N LEU A 185 8.83 -1.72 1.63
CA LEU A 185 7.78 -0.76 1.97
C LEU A 185 8.28 0.70 1.96
N GLY A 186 9.57 0.97 1.86
CA GLY A 186 10.16 2.31 1.98
C GLY A 186 9.92 2.91 3.36
N HIS A 187 10.08 2.12 4.43
CA HIS A 187 10.07 2.60 5.80
C HIS A 187 11.49 2.95 6.25
N THR A 188 11.63 4.08 6.94
CA THR A 188 12.90 4.50 7.55
C THR A 188 13.20 3.75 8.86
N ASP A 189 12.14 3.24 9.53
CA ASP A 189 12.24 2.49 10.78
C ASP A 189 11.46 1.17 10.69
N VAL A 190 12.12 0.07 11.04
CA VAL A 190 11.55 -1.28 11.12
C VAL A 190 10.37 -1.34 12.11
N LYS A 191 10.38 -0.52 13.16
CA LYS A 191 9.25 -0.42 14.11
C LYS A 191 7.93 -0.10 13.41
N THR A 192 7.96 0.75 12.37
CA THR A 192 6.78 1.06 11.56
C THR A 192 6.23 -0.18 10.84
N THR A 193 7.10 -1.13 10.50
CA THR A 193 6.71 -2.38 9.83
C THR A 193 6.06 -3.38 10.78
N ARG A 194 6.42 -3.37 12.07
CA ARG A 194 5.84 -4.27 13.09
C ARG A 194 4.33 -4.13 13.23
N ILE A 195 3.79 -2.93 13.03
CA ILE A 195 2.33 -2.67 13.07
C ILE A 195 1.54 -3.59 12.13
N TYR A 196 2.17 -4.04 11.01
CA TYR A 196 1.52 -4.92 10.04
C TYR A 196 1.49 -6.39 10.49
N VAL A 197 2.34 -6.78 11.45
CA VAL A 197 2.62 -8.18 11.77
C VAL A 197 2.48 -8.54 13.26
N GLU A 198 2.31 -7.57 14.15
CA GLU A 198 2.23 -7.77 15.60
C GLU A 198 1.20 -8.81 16.05
N ASP A 199 0.10 -8.95 15.33
CA ASP A 199 -0.95 -9.92 15.65
C ASP A 199 -0.74 -11.33 15.05
N ILE A 200 0.34 -11.56 14.29
CA ILE A 200 0.59 -12.85 13.61
C ILE A 200 1.46 -13.76 14.48
N GLY A 201 1.95 -13.23 15.62
CA GLY A 201 3.02 -13.83 16.43
C GLY A 201 2.81 -15.29 16.85
N ASN A 202 1.62 -15.66 17.32
CA ASN A 202 1.40 -17.00 17.90
C ASN A 202 1.48 -18.14 16.86
N GLY A 203 1.01 -17.93 15.63
CA GLY A 203 1.05 -18.94 14.58
C GLY A 203 2.50 -19.22 14.10
N LYS A 204 3.33 -18.17 13.99
CA LYS A 204 4.74 -18.32 13.61
C LYS A 204 5.58 -18.94 14.71
N GLN A 205 5.33 -18.59 15.95
CA GLN A 205 6.02 -19.17 17.11
C GLN A 205 5.82 -20.69 17.18
N ASN A 206 4.57 -21.14 16.98
CA ASN A 206 4.25 -22.56 16.97
C ASN A 206 4.88 -23.29 15.76
N SER A 207 4.87 -22.66 14.57
CA SER A 207 5.51 -23.23 13.38
C SER A 207 7.04 -23.29 13.49
N ALA A 208 7.66 -22.27 14.06
CA ALA A 208 9.10 -22.24 14.31
C ALA A 208 9.50 -23.30 15.35
N ASN A 209 8.73 -23.42 16.44
CA ASN A 209 8.97 -24.43 17.46
C ASN A 209 8.79 -25.85 16.88
N LYS A 210 7.77 -26.07 16.06
CA LYS A 210 7.58 -27.37 15.39
C LYS A 210 8.77 -27.73 14.50
N LYS A 211 9.25 -26.79 13.67
CA LYS A 211 10.43 -27.01 12.82
C LYS A 211 11.66 -27.37 13.64
N LEU A 212 11.92 -26.64 14.74
CA LEU A 212 13.03 -26.94 15.66
C LEU A 212 12.90 -28.33 16.25
N LEU A 213 11.70 -28.73 16.66
CA LEU A 213 11.47 -30.06 17.21
C LEU A 213 11.63 -31.15 16.14
N ASP A 214 11.16 -30.92 14.92
CA ASP A 214 11.32 -31.86 13.79
C ASP A 214 12.79 -32.00 13.34
N GLU A 215 13.68 -31.03 13.66
CA GLU A 215 15.11 -31.08 13.36
C GLU A 215 15.95 -31.71 14.52
N VAL A 216 15.43 -31.73 15.73
CA VAL A 216 16.17 -32.16 16.93
C VAL A 216 15.74 -33.55 17.43
N LEU A 217 14.52 -33.98 17.10
CA LEU A 217 13.96 -35.29 17.48
C LEU A 217 13.99 -36.27 16.33
#